data_4c2a1e33f6abe27c5029cc1d2109544f
#
_entry.id   4c2a1e33f6abe27c5029cc1d2109544f
#
_cell.length_a   1.000
_cell.length_b   1.000
_cell.length_c   1.000
_cell.angle_alpha   90.00
_cell.angle_beta   90.00
_cell.angle_gamma   90.00
#
_symmetry.space_group_name_H-M   'P 1'
#
loop_
_entity.id
_entity.type
_entity.pdbx_description
1 polymer ?
#
loop_
_entity_poly.entity_id
_entity_poly.type
_entity_poly.pdbx_seq_one_letter_code
_entity_poly.pdbx_strand_id
1 'polypeptide(L)'
;MKKMLFIYNPNAGTGKLKPKLADVLDIFTKSGYEVTVYPTQKRYDAAEKIQESGSQYDLIVCSGGDGTLDEAVTGMQLCNCKVPLGYIPAGTTNDFATSLGIPKDILEAAETAVNGTVFPCDVGMFGEDYFAYIAAFGLFTDVSYATDQNVKNVLGHMAYILEGAKRVFNIPSYKIKITHDGEVIEDEFIFGMVTNSRSVGGFKGIIGPEIVFDDGVFEVTLIKTPKNAIELNELLGAIVMKQLDSKRMYSFKTG
;
A
#
# COMPACT_ATOMS: atom_id res chain seq x y z
N MET A 1 -7.94 -28.84 -15.48
CA MET A 1 -8.21 -27.42 -15.56
C MET A 1 -7.53 -26.77 -14.37
N LYS A 2 -6.85 -25.64 -14.53
CA LYS A 2 -6.23 -24.94 -13.40
C LYS A 2 -7.32 -24.31 -12.53
N LYS A 3 -7.12 -24.28 -11.22
CA LYS A 3 -8.07 -23.68 -10.28
C LYS A 3 -7.67 -22.25 -9.91
N MET A 4 -8.64 -21.35 -9.92
CA MET A 4 -8.44 -19.95 -9.52
C MET A 4 -9.37 -19.58 -8.38
N LEU A 5 -8.83 -18.89 -7.38
CA LEU A 5 -9.61 -18.18 -6.39
C LEU A 5 -9.66 -16.69 -6.77
N PHE A 6 -10.83 -16.20 -7.14
CA PHE A 6 -11.07 -14.80 -7.43
C PHE A 6 -11.79 -14.12 -6.27
N ILE A 7 -11.05 -13.33 -5.50
CA ILE A 7 -11.57 -12.58 -4.35
C ILE A 7 -11.75 -11.13 -4.76
N TYR A 8 -12.89 -10.53 -4.45
CA TYR A 8 -13.09 -9.11 -4.73
C TYR A 8 -13.84 -8.38 -3.64
N ASN A 9 -13.50 -7.12 -3.44
CA ASN A 9 -14.23 -6.23 -2.56
C ASN A 9 -15.35 -5.52 -3.36
N PRO A 10 -16.64 -5.85 -3.11
CA PRO A 10 -17.75 -5.28 -3.86
C PRO A 10 -17.95 -3.78 -3.63
N ASN A 11 -17.33 -3.23 -2.58
CA ASN A 11 -17.45 -1.82 -2.19
C ASN A 11 -16.18 -1.01 -2.54
N ALA A 12 -15.20 -1.61 -3.21
CA ALA A 12 -13.98 -0.91 -3.58
C ALA A 12 -14.23 0.25 -4.54
N GLY A 13 -13.66 1.41 -4.23
CA GLY A 13 -13.75 2.61 -5.05
C GLY A 13 -15.19 3.00 -5.38
N THR A 14 -15.48 3.19 -6.66
CA THR A 14 -16.81 3.54 -7.17
C THR A 14 -17.60 2.34 -7.72
N GLY A 15 -17.24 1.12 -7.31
CA GLY A 15 -17.91 -0.11 -7.77
C GLY A 15 -17.64 -0.48 -9.24
N LYS A 16 -16.49 -0.07 -9.77
CA LYS A 16 -16.10 -0.25 -11.19
C LYS A 16 -16.05 -1.71 -11.66
N LEU A 17 -15.82 -2.64 -10.73
CA LEU A 17 -15.77 -4.07 -11.07
C LEU A 17 -17.15 -4.63 -11.40
N LYS A 18 -18.20 -4.23 -10.65
CA LYS A 18 -19.55 -4.84 -10.76
C LYS A 18 -20.08 -4.93 -12.19
N PRO A 19 -20.08 -3.87 -13.01
CA PRO A 19 -20.57 -3.93 -14.38
C PRO A 19 -19.71 -4.76 -15.31
N LYS A 20 -18.44 -5.02 -14.98
CA LYS A 20 -17.47 -5.78 -15.78
C LYS A 20 -17.24 -7.21 -15.28
N LEU A 21 -17.92 -7.63 -14.21
CA LEU A 21 -17.66 -8.92 -13.55
C LEU A 21 -17.82 -10.11 -14.50
N ALA A 22 -18.86 -10.13 -15.32
CA ALA A 22 -19.09 -11.21 -16.28
C ALA A 22 -17.96 -11.30 -17.32
N ASP A 23 -17.48 -10.15 -17.82
CA ASP A 23 -16.39 -10.11 -18.80
C ASP A 23 -15.05 -10.56 -18.17
N VAL A 24 -14.80 -10.19 -16.91
CA VAL A 24 -13.63 -10.67 -16.15
C VAL A 24 -13.65 -12.19 -15.99
N LEU A 25 -14.80 -12.76 -15.63
CA LEU A 25 -14.96 -14.22 -15.49
C LEU A 25 -14.79 -14.94 -16.84
N ASP A 26 -15.27 -14.35 -17.94
CA ASP A 26 -15.08 -14.88 -19.28
C ASP A 26 -13.58 -14.92 -19.67
N ILE A 27 -12.82 -13.86 -19.37
CA ILE A 27 -11.36 -13.83 -19.55
C ILE A 27 -10.69 -14.98 -18.78
N PHE A 28 -11.03 -15.17 -17.53
CA PHE A 28 -10.43 -16.21 -16.69
C PHE A 28 -10.76 -17.62 -17.20
N THR A 29 -12.02 -17.84 -17.58
CA THR A 29 -12.47 -19.13 -18.12
C THR A 29 -11.81 -19.44 -19.46
N LYS A 30 -11.71 -18.45 -20.37
CA LYS A 30 -11.00 -18.59 -21.65
C LYS A 30 -9.50 -18.86 -21.47
N SER A 31 -8.92 -18.37 -20.38
CA SER A 31 -7.52 -18.66 -20.00
C SER A 31 -7.32 -20.03 -19.35
N GLY A 32 -8.39 -20.87 -19.29
CA GLY A 32 -8.33 -22.26 -18.85
C GLY A 32 -8.47 -22.46 -17.33
N TYR A 33 -9.00 -21.49 -16.62
CA TYR A 33 -9.22 -21.59 -15.18
C TYR A 33 -10.66 -22.01 -14.84
N GLU A 34 -10.79 -22.88 -13.84
CA GLU A 34 -12.00 -23.09 -13.07
C GLU A 34 -12.02 -22.07 -11.93
N VAL A 35 -12.99 -21.16 -11.95
CA VAL A 35 -12.97 -19.97 -11.10
C VAL A 35 -13.91 -20.12 -9.90
N THR A 36 -13.37 -20.10 -8.69
CA THR A 36 -14.13 -19.90 -7.46
C THR A 36 -14.18 -18.40 -7.18
N VAL A 37 -15.38 -17.84 -7.15
CA VAL A 37 -15.60 -16.40 -6.94
C VAL A 37 -15.99 -16.13 -5.49
N TYR A 38 -15.31 -15.22 -4.81
CA TYR A 38 -15.57 -14.86 -3.43
C TYR A 38 -15.67 -13.34 -3.23
N PRO A 39 -16.87 -12.77 -3.05
CA PRO A 39 -17.05 -11.38 -2.65
C PRO A 39 -16.83 -11.21 -1.15
N THR A 40 -15.92 -10.32 -0.76
CA THR A 40 -15.69 -10.03 0.66
C THR A 40 -16.89 -9.35 1.32
N GLN A 41 -17.16 -9.68 2.59
CA GLN A 41 -18.30 -9.17 3.33
C GLN A 41 -17.89 -8.27 4.52
N LYS A 42 -16.66 -8.37 4.98
CA LYS A 42 -16.12 -7.65 6.14
C LYS A 42 -14.62 -7.38 5.95
N ARG A 43 -14.06 -6.63 6.87
CA ARG A 43 -12.60 -6.45 6.95
C ARG A 43 -11.93 -7.79 7.29
N TYR A 44 -10.75 -8.03 6.75
CA TYR A 44 -9.95 -9.27 6.85
C TYR A 44 -10.58 -10.52 6.19
N ASP A 45 -11.72 -10.38 5.53
CA ASP A 45 -12.41 -11.52 4.91
C ASP A 45 -11.59 -12.15 3.75
N ALA A 46 -10.84 -11.34 3.03
CA ALA A 46 -9.92 -11.84 2.01
C ALA A 46 -8.78 -12.67 2.63
N ALA A 47 -8.20 -12.21 3.74
CA ALA A 47 -7.14 -12.92 4.45
C ALA A 47 -7.65 -14.26 5.02
N GLU A 48 -8.79 -14.24 5.72
CA GLU A 48 -9.42 -15.44 6.27
C GLU A 48 -9.70 -16.48 5.17
N LYS A 49 -10.26 -16.05 4.03
CA LYS A 49 -10.58 -16.95 2.91
C LYS A 49 -9.34 -17.57 2.27
N ILE A 50 -8.29 -16.79 2.09
CA ILE A 50 -7.02 -17.29 1.53
C ILE A 50 -6.34 -18.22 2.52
N GLN A 51 -6.31 -17.87 3.80
CA GLN A 51 -5.75 -18.72 4.84
C GLN A 51 -6.45 -20.08 4.91
N GLU A 52 -7.77 -20.10 4.75
CA GLU A 52 -8.58 -21.33 4.77
C GLU A 52 -8.30 -22.25 3.58
N SER A 53 -8.16 -21.71 2.38
CA SER A 53 -8.20 -22.50 1.16
C SER A 53 -7.25 -22.07 0.03
N GLY A 54 -6.44 -21.05 0.23
CA GLY A 54 -5.59 -20.47 -0.83
C GLY A 54 -4.63 -21.48 -1.48
N SER A 55 -4.05 -22.38 -0.70
CA SER A 55 -3.13 -23.41 -1.20
C SER A 55 -3.77 -24.49 -2.08
N GLN A 56 -5.11 -24.49 -2.22
CA GLN A 56 -5.85 -25.43 -3.08
C GLN A 56 -5.97 -24.92 -4.52
N TYR A 57 -5.51 -23.71 -4.81
CA TYR A 57 -5.60 -23.05 -6.12
C TYR A 57 -4.24 -22.92 -6.79
N ASP A 58 -4.25 -22.79 -8.11
CA ASP A 58 -3.04 -22.56 -8.92
C ASP A 58 -2.75 -21.06 -9.11
N LEU A 59 -3.75 -20.20 -8.90
CA LEU A 59 -3.68 -18.75 -8.98
C LEU A 59 -4.70 -18.14 -8.03
N ILE A 60 -4.31 -17.12 -7.28
CA ILE A 60 -5.22 -16.24 -6.55
C ILE A 60 -5.27 -14.91 -7.30
N VAL A 61 -6.47 -14.38 -7.54
CA VAL A 61 -6.66 -13.04 -8.07
C VAL A 61 -7.46 -12.24 -7.07
N CYS A 62 -6.95 -11.08 -6.65
CA CYS A 62 -7.71 -10.15 -5.83
C CYS A 62 -8.11 -8.90 -6.61
N SER A 63 -9.32 -8.38 -6.38
CA SER A 63 -9.76 -7.10 -6.91
C SER A 63 -10.29 -6.20 -5.81
N GLY A 64 -9.69 -5.03 -5.71
CA GLY A 64 -10.00 -4.05 -4.67
C GLY A 64 -9.05 -2.86 -4.68
N GLY A 65 -8.95 -2.17 -3.57
CA GLY A 65 -7.89 -1.18 -3.31
C GLY A 65 -6.66 -1.83 -2.67
N ASP A 66 -5.67 -0.99 -2.32
CA ASP A 66 -4.42 -1.44 -1.69
C ASP A 66 -4.67 -2.23 -0.39
N GLY A 67 -5.67 -1.86 0.41
CA GLY A 67 -6.05 -2.62 1.61
C GLY A 67 -6.59 -4.03 1.33
N THR A 68 -7.30 -4.25 0.21
CA THR A 68 -7.73 -5.59 -0.19
C THR A 68 -6.54 -6.43 -0.65
N LEU A 69 -5.56 -5.81 -1.28
CA LEU A 69 -4.30 -6.44 -1.66
C LEU A 69 -3.51 -6.86 -0.41
N ASP A 70 -3.38 -5.99 0.59
CA ASP A 70 -2.67 -6.30 1.84
C ASP A 70 -3.34 -7.44 2.62
N GLU A 71 -4.68 -7.47 2.67
CA GLU A 71 -5.41 -8.62 3.22
C GLU A 71 -5.09 -9.91 2.47
N ALA A 72 -5.04 -9.87 1.12
CA ALA A 72 -4.70 -11.04 0.33
C ALA A 72 -3.26 -11.52 0.60
N VAL A 73 -2.31 -10.61 0.65
CA VAL A 73 -0.91 -10.90 0.99
C VAL A 73 -0.81 -11.48 2.40
N THR A 74 -1.48 -10.88 3.38
CA THR A 74 -1.53 -11.39 4.77
C THR A 74 -2.04 -12.83 4.81
N GLY A 75 -3.16 -13.12 4.14
CA GLY A 75 -3.71 -14.48 4.08
C GLY A 75 -2.74 -15.49 3.47
N MET A 76 -2.04 -15.10 2.41
CA MET A 76 -1.03 -15.95 1.76
C MET A 76 0.17 -16.22 2.68
N GLN A 77 0.64 -15.22 3.40
CA GLN A 77 1.76 -15.38 4.35
C GLN A 77 1.37 -16.29 5.52
N LEU A 78 0.19 -16.09 6.10
CA LEU A 78 -0.31 -16.87 7.23
C LEU A 78 -0.46 -18.36 6.91
N CYS A 79 -0.84 -18.73 5.68
CA CYS A 79 -0.92 -20.13 5.27
C CYS A 79 0.32 -20.64 4.49
N ASN A 80 1.38 -19.83 4.40
CA ASN A 80 2.58 -20.12 3.60
C ASN A 80 2.23 -20.51 2.14
N CYS A 81 1.23 -19.86 1.58
CA CYS A 81 0.75 -20.10 0.23
C CYS A 81 1.71 -19.44 -0.79
N LYS A 82 2.28 -20.24 -1.68
CA LYS A 82 3.29 -19.79 -2.66
C LYS A 82 2.77 -19.71 -4.09
N VAL A 83 1.47 -19.73 -4.27
CA VAL A 83 0.87 -19.55 -5.61
C VAL A 83 0.99 -18.09 -6.05
N PRO A 84 1.01 -17.79 -7.35
CA PRO A 84 0.99 -16.42 -7.83
C PRO A 84 -0.25 -15.65 -7.36
N LEU A 85 -0.08 -14.33 -7.14
CA LEU A 85 -1.17 -13.40 -6.85
C LEU A 85 -1.35 -12.43 -8.02
N GLY A 86 -2.52 -12.46 -8.66
CA GLY A 86 -2.93 -11.43 -9.62
C GLY A 86 -3.67 -10.29 -8.92
N TYR A 87 -3.52 -9.06 -9.41
CA TYR A 87 -4.17 -7.90 -8.83
C TYR A 87 -4.94 -7.08 -9.87
N ILE A 88 -6.22 -6.84 -9.62
CA ILE A 88 -7.10 -5.97 -10.42
C ILE A 88 -7.43 -4.73 -9.59
N PRO A 89 -6.83 -3.57 -9.89
CA PRO A 89 -6.99 -2.36 -9.11
C PRO A 89 -8.40 -1.76 -9.29
N ALA A 90 -9.23 -1.85 -8.25
CA ALA A 90 -10.59 -1.32 -8.24
C ALA A 90 -10.81 -0.24 -7.16
N GLY A 91 -9.82 0.07 -6.34
CA GLY A 91 -9.86 1.11 -5.33
C GLY A 91 -9.73 2.53 -5.90
N THR A 92 -9.62 3.51 -5.00
CA THR A 92 -9.51 4.93 -5.37
C THR A 92 -8.11 5.30 -5.85
N THR A 93 -7.07 4.89 -5.14
CA THR A 93 -5.67 5.29 -5.39
C THR A 93 -4.91 4.21 -6.16
N ASN A 94 -4.85 2.98 -5.62
CA ASN A 94 -4.16 1.82 -6.17
C ASN A 94 -2.68 2.12 -6.49
N ASP A 95 -1.96 2.62 -5.49
CA ASP A 95 -0.57 3.05 -5.63
C ASP A 95 0.37 1.89 -5.98
N PHE A 96 0.15 0.72 -5.39
CA PHE A 96 0.95 -0.46 -5.69
C PHE A 96 0.78 -0.89 -7.15
N ALA A 97 -0.47 -0.95 -7.66
CA ALA A 97 -0.72 -1.22 -9.07
C ALA A 97 -0.03 -0.22 -9.99
N THR A 98 -0.06 1.08 -9.63
CA THR A 98 0.62 2.14 -10.37
C THR A 98 2.15 1.92 -10.38
N SER A 99 2.72 1.50 -9.27
CA SER A 99 4.15 1.23 -9.12
C SER A 99 4.61 0.04 -9.95
N LEU A 100 3.77 -0.99 -10.07
CA LEU A 100 4.02 -2.18 -10.89
C LEU A 100 3.66 -2.00 -12.37
N GLY A 101 3.04 -0.88 -12.76
CA GLY A 101 2.57 -0.66 -14.12
C GLY A 101 1.36 -1.51 -14.50
N ILE A 102 0.59 -1.99 -13.53
CA ILE A 102 -0.66 -2.73 -13.78
C ILE A 102 -1.68 -1.77 -14.42
N PRO A 103 -2.36 -2.18 -15.50
CA PRO A 103 -3.36 -1.35 -16.16
C PRO A 103 -4.48 -0.89 -15.21
N LYS A 104 -4.99 0.33 -15.42
CA LYS A 104 -6.12 0.87 -14.64
C LYS A 104 -7.48 0.38 -15.15
N ASP A 105 -7.55 -0.05 -16.41
CA ASP A 105 -8.74 -0.69 -16.93
C ASP A 105 -8.89 -2.09 -16.35
N ILE A 106 -10.11 -2.41 -15.90
CA ILE A 106 -10.42 -3.67 -15.20
C ILE A 106 -10.17 -4.89 -16.07
N LEU A 107 -10.50 -4.83 -17.37
CA LEU A 107 -10.35 -5.96 -18.28
C LEU A 107 -8.89 -6.17 -18.67
N GLU A 108 -8.16 -5.09 -18.95
CA GLU A 108 -6.72 -5.15 -19.21
C GLU A 108 -5.95 -5.66 -17.97
N ALA A 109 -6.37 -5.26 -16.76
CA ALA A 109 -5.79 -5.78 -15.53
C ALA A 109 -6.13 -7.27 -15.31
N ALA A 110 -7.33 -7.71 -15.67
CA ALA A 110 -7.72 -9.12 -15.63
C ALA A 110 -6.90 -9.97 -16.60
N GLU A 111 -6.68 -9.48 -17.83
CA GLU A 111 -5.76 -10.11 -18.80
C GLU A 111 -4.33 -10.19 -18.25
N THR A 112 -3.85 -9.11 -17.63
CA THR A 112 -2.52 -9.08 -17.00
C THR A 112 -2.41 -10.10 -15.87
N ALA A 113 -3.45 -10.27 -15.06
CA ALA A 113 -3.46 -11.22 -13.95
C ALA A 113 -3.33 -12.68 -14.39
N VAL A 114 -3.78 -13.04 -15.60
CA VAL A 114 -3.73 -14.42 -16.10
C VAL A 114 -2.63 -14.67 -17.12
N ASN A 115 -2.20 -13.66 -17.85
CA ASN A 115 -1.23 -13.77 -18.95
C ASN A 115 0.07 -13.02 -18.71
N GLY A 116 0.16 -12.23 -17.63
CA GLY A 116 1.34 -11.45 -17.28
C GLY A 116 2.51 -12.29 -16.78
N THR A 117 3.65 -11.65 -16.62
CA THR A 117 4.84 -12.28 -16.05
C THR A 117 4.80 -12.22 -14.53
N VAL A 118 4.96 -13.36 -13.88
CA VAL A 118 5.11 -13.44 -12.42
C VAL A 118 6.52 -12.99 -12.03
N PHE A 119 6.62 -12.13 -11.04
CA PHE A 119 7.90 -11.73 -10.45
C PHE A 119 7.81 -11.75 -8.92
N PRO A 120 8.91 -11.96 -8.20
CA PRO A 120 8.96 -11.89 -6.75
C PRO A 120 8.73 -10.45 -6.29
N CYS A 121 8.18 -10.31 -5.09
CA CYS A 121 7.99 -9.02 -4.44
C CYS A 121 8.21 -9.18 -2.95
N ASP A 122 8.97 -8.26 -2.37
CA ASP A 122 9.22 -8.25 -0.94
C ASP A 122 7.94 -7.89 -0.18
N VAL A 123 7.79 -8.53 0.97
CA VAL A 123 6.65 -8.37 1.86
C VAL A 123 7.17 -8.04 3.26
N GLY A 124 6.72 -6.91 3.81
CA GLY A 124 7.02 -6.52 5.17
C GLY A 124 5.97 -7.05 6.15
N MET A 125 6.37 -7.22 7.40
CA MET A 125 5.47 -7.57 8.51
C MET A 125 5.28 -6.34 9.41
N PHE A 126 4.03 -6.04 9.75
CA PHE A 126 3.67 -4.95 10.64
C PHE A 126 2.67 -5.45 11.70
N GLY A 127 3.19 -5.78 12.88
CA GLY A 127 2.40 -6.47 13.90
C GLY A 127 2.05 -7.88 13.46
N GLU A 128 0.76 -8.18 13.35
CA GLU A 128 0.23 -9.47 12.88
C GLU A 128 -0.12 -9.44 11.36
N ASP A 129 -0.08 -8.27 10.75
CA ASP A 129 -0.40 -8.06 9.34
C ASP A 129 0.86 -8.04 8.46
N TYR A 130 0.65 -8.27 7.18
CA TYR A 130 1.70 -8.16 6.16
C TYR A 130 1.32 -7.09 5.13
N PHE A 131 2.33 -6.41 4.60
CA PHE A 131 2.14 -5.40 3.56
C PHE A 131 3.13 -5.60 2.41
N ALA A 132 2.66 -5.41 1.19
CA ALA A 132 3.50 -5.38 0.00
C ALA A 132 3.79 -3.94 -0.46
N TYR A 133 3.05 -2.97 0.08
CA TYR A 133 3.02 -1.59 -0.39
C TYR A 133 3.59 -0.63 0.65
N ILE A 134 2.93 -0.47 1.79
CA ILE A 134 3.30 0.50 2.83
C ILE A 134 2.79 0.08 4.21
N ALA A 135 3.62 0.29 5.21
CA ALA A 135 3.21 0.44 6.60
C ALA A 135 3.54 1.85 7.07
N ALA A 136 2.59 2.53 7.72
CA ALA A 136 2.77 3.89 8.18
C ALA A 136 2.11 4.11 9.54
N PHE A 137 2.65 5.06 10.31
CA PHE A 137 2.09 5.51 11.58
C PHE A 137 2.11 7.03 11.69
N GLY A 138 1.29 7.55 12.58
CA GLY A 138 1.27 8.95 12.94
C GLY A 138 0.33 9.81 12.11
N LEU A 139 0.69 11.07 11.92
CA LEU A 139 -0.13 12.04 11.24
C LEU A 139 -0.55 11.50 9.86
N PHE A 140 -1.85 11.58 9.52
CA PHE A 140 -2.46 11.15 8.26
C PHE A 140 -2.86 9.68 8.15
N THR A 141 -2.49 8.81 9.09
CA THR A 141 -2.95 7.42 9.04
C THR A 141 -4.42 7.28 9.46
N ASP A 142 -4.94 8.22 10.26
CA ASP A 142 -6.35 8.28 10.70
C ASP A 142 -7.27 9.01 9.72
N VAL A 143 -6.71 9.67 8.71
CA VAL A 143 -7.52 10.33 7.69
C VAL A 143 -8.11 9.25 6.81
N SER A 144 -9.37 8.90 7.11
CA SER A 144 -10.19 8.10 6.23
C SER A 144 -10.08 8.64 4.80
N TYR A 145 -9.60 7.84 3.87
CA TYR A 145 -9.50 8.15 2.43
C TYR A 145 -10.84 8.51 1.78
N ALA A 146 -11.88 8.72 2.60
CA ALA A 146 -13.27 8.89 2.17
C ALA A 146 -13.69 10.34 1.89
N THR A 147 -12.86 11.35 2.11
CA THR A 147 -13.29 12.75 1.94
C THR A 147 -12.37 13.52 1.01
N ASP A 148 -12.92 13.84 -0.13
CA ASP A 148 -12.49 14.81 -1.13
C ASP A 148 -11.45 14.38 -2.17
N GLN A 149 -11.93 14.20 -3.41
CA GLN A 149 -11.13 14.00 -4.63
C GLN A 149 -10.14 15.15 -4.93
N ASN A 150 -10.14 16.22 -4.13
CA ASN A 150 -9.28 17.39 -4.30
C ASN A 150 -7.98 17.34 -3.48
N VAL A 151 -7.82 16.39 -2.57
CA VAL A 151 -6.58 16.22 -1.81
C VAL A 151 -5.65 15.28 -2.58
N LYS A 152 -5.18 15.73 -3.72
CA LYS A 152 -4.32 14.95 -4.63
C LYS A 152 -2.87 14.78 -4.13
N ASN A 153 -2.58 15.17 -2.87
CA ASN A 153 -1.22 15.35 -2.44
C ASN A 153 -1.05 15.06 -0.94
N VAL A 154 -0.58 13.88 -0.54
CA VAL A 154 -0.26 13.56 0.87
C VAL A 154 0.70 14.61 1.45
N LEU A 155 1.77 15.00 0.74
CA LEU A 155 2.67 16.06 1.19
C LEU A 155 2.03 17.43 1.21
N GLY A 156 1.23 17.79 0.21
CA GLY A 156 0.50 19.05 0.21
C GLY A 156 -0.53 19.10 1.34
N HIS A 157 -1.19 17.97 1.62
CA HIS A 157 -2.10 17.83 2.75
C HIS A 157 -1.33 17.87 4.08
N MET A 158 -0.17 17.24 4.15
CA MET A 158 0.75 17.30 5.28
C MET A 158 1.18 18.74 5.57
N ALA A 159 1.61 19.48 4.55
CA ALA A 159 1.95 20.89 4.67
C ALA A 159 0.76 21.72 5.15
N TYR A 160 -0.44 21.48 4.62
CA TYR A 160 -1.66 22.19 5.01
C TYR A 160 -2.08 21.91 6.47
N ILE A 161 -2.02 20.66 6.92
CA ILE A 161 -2.36 20.29 8.31
C ILE A 161 -1.33 20.84 9.27
N LEU A 162 -0.04 20.73 8.92
CA LEU A 162 1.03 21.31 9.73
C LEU A 162 0.97 22.84 9.77
N GLU A 163 0.53 23.50 8.70
CA GLU A 163 0.30 24.95 8.70
C GLU A 163 -0.90 25.34 9.57
N GLY A 164 -1.96 24.54 9.55
CA GLY A 164 -3.07 24.68 10.51
C GLY A 164 -2.65 24.45 11.96
N ALA A 165 -1.74 23.51 12.20
CA ALA A 165 -1.19 23.19 13.53
C ALA A 165 -0.28 24.30 14.10
N LYS A 166 0.22 25.24 13.27
CA LYS A 166 0.92 26.45 13.76
C LYS A 166 0.12 27.21 14.83
N ARG A 167 -1.21 27.09 14.81
CA ARG A 167 -2.11 27.79 15.73
C ARG A 167 -2.39 27.03 17.02
N VAL A 168 -2.06 25.73 17.11
CA VAL A 168 -2.56 24.88 18.20
C VAL A 168 -1.47 24.07 18.92
N PHE A 169 -0.27 23.94 18.43
CA PHE A 169 0.88 23.18 19.02
C PHE A 169 0.55 21.78 19.61
N ASN A 170 -0.54 21.16 19.16
CA ASN A 170 -0.95 19.86 19.66
C ASN A 170 -0.88 18.81 18.54
N ILE A 171 0.33 18.59 18.01
CA ILE A 171 0.58 17.57 17.01
C ILE A 171 0.84 16.27 17.77
N PRO A 172 0.07 15.19 17.52
CA PRO A 172 0.36 13.89 18.11
C PRO A 172 1.77 13.45 17.76
N SER A 173 2.55 13.06 18.76
CA SER A 173 3.90 12.55 18.57
C SER A 173 4.08 11.20 19.24
N TYR A 174 5.02 10.41 18.72
CA TYR A 174 5.30 9.06 19.15
C TYR A 174 6.78 8.94 19.47
N LYS A 175 7.10 8.50 20.70
CA LYS A 175 8.47 8.12 21.07
C LYS A 175 8.73 6.73 20.53
N ILE A 176 9.65 6.60 19.59
CA ILE A 176 9.93 5.36 18.90
C ILE A 176 11.42 5.08 18.91
N LYS A 177 11.75 3.83 19.20
CA LYS A 177 13.08 3.27 19.03
C LYS A 177 13.09 2.39 17.81
N ILE A 178 13.95 2.69 16.85
CA ILE A 178 14.11 1.97 15.60
C ILE A 178 15.51 1.38 15.58
N THR A 179 15.59 0.09 15.28
CA THR A 179 16.87 -0.59 15.07
C THR A 179 16.91 -1.04 13.61
N HIS A 180 17.93 -0.66 12.87
CA HIS A 180 18.18 -1.07 11.50
C HIS A 180 19.68 -1.18 11.25
N ASP A 181 20.12 -2.16 10.51
CA ASP A 181 21.52 -2.37 10.10
C ASP A 181 22.56 -2.23 11.23
N GLY A 182 22.16 -2.53 12.47
CA GLY A 182 23.00 -2.38 13.66
C GLY A 182 23.03 -0.97 14.28
N GLU A 183 22.36 -0.01 13.66
CA GLU A 183 22.17 1.35 14.20
C GLU A 183 20.87 1.44 15.00
N VAL A 184 20.83 2.38 15.94
CA VAL A 184 19.67 2.66 16.77
C VAL A 184 19.31 4.14 16.68
N ILE A 185 18.08 4.40 16.24
CA ILE A 185 17.47 5.72 16.24
C ILE A 185 16.44 5.77 17.35
N GLU A 186 16.55 6.71 18.28
CA GLU A 186 15.56 6.94 19.33
C GLU A 186 15.20 8.41 19.36
N ASP A 187 13.97 8.75 18.97
CA ASP A 187 13.51 10.14 18.87
C ASP A 187 11.97 10.20 18.95
N GLU A 188 11.42 11.40 18.89
CA GLU A 188 9.99 11.65 18.79
C GLU A 188 9.60 11.97 17.35
N PHE A 189 8.61 11.24 16.82
CA PHE A 189 8.16 11.35 15.45
C PHE A 189 6.68 11.70 15.37
N ILE A 190 6.32 12.55 14.42
CA ILE A 190 4.92 12.83 14.07
C ILE A 190 4.41 11.91 12.95
N PHE A 191 5.32 11.34 12.18
CA PHE A 191 5.01 10.45 11.07
C PHE A 191 6.17 9.51 10.77
N GLY A 192 5.85 8.29 10.36
CA GLY A 192 6.79 7.35 9.81
C GLY A 192 6.14 6.42 8.80
N MET A 193 6.90 6.05 7.77
CA MET A 193 6.49 5.05 6.78
C MET A 193 7.65 4.14 6.41
N VAL A 194 7.30 2.88 6.15
CA VAL A 194 8.15 1.87 5.55
C VAL A 194 7.44 1.43 4.27
N THR A 195 8.11 1.47 3.14
CA THR A 195 7.46 1.24 1.86
C THR A 195 8.34 0.46 0.88
N ASN A 196 7.69 -0.34 0.05
CA ASN A 196 8.24 -0.99 -1.13
C ASN A 196 7.44 -0.51 -2.35
N SER A 197 7.49 0.79 -2.65
CA SER A 197 6.65 1.36 -3.71
C SER A 197 7.22 2.66 -4.27
N ARG A 198 7.07 2.85 -5.57
CA ARG A 198 7.47 4.09 -6.28
C ARG A 198 6.47 5.24 -6.11
N SER A 199 5.33 4.95 -5.53
CA SER A 199 4.24 5.92 -5.31
C SER A 199 3.60 5.69 -3.97
N VAL A 200 3.36 6.74 -3.20
CA VAL A 200 2.65 6.72 -1.93
C VAL A 200 1.63 7.85 -1.91
N GLY A 201 0.36 7.52 -1.73
CA GLY A 201 -0.73 8.50 -1.71
C GLY A 201 -0.89 9.28 -3.03
N GLY A 202 -0.60 8.63 -4.17
CA GLY A 202 -0.60 9.29 -5.48
C GLY A 202 0.66 10.10 -5.80
N PHE A 203 1.70 10.05 -4.94
CA PHE A 203 2.97 10.74 -5.17
C PHE A 203 4.03 9.86 -5.81
N LYS A 204 4.57 10.37 -6.91
CA LYS A 204 5.84 9.92 -7.47
C LYS A 204 6.94 10.86 -6.97
N GLY A 205 8.02 10.32 -6.38
CA GLY A 205 9.23 11.08 -6.09
C GLY A 205 9.39 11.62 -4.66
N ILE A 206 8.67 11.09 -3.67
CA ILE A 206 9.04 11.20 -2.25
C ILE A 206 10.10 10.16 -1.91
N ILE A 207 10.05 9.04 -2.62
CA ILE A 207 10.94 7.90 -2.48
C ILE A 207 11.89 7.99 -3.66
N GLY A 208 13.18 7.70 -3.45
CA GLY A 208 14.21 7.79 -4.47
C GLY A 208 13.84 7.09 -5.79
N PRO A 209 14.51 7.39 -6.90
CA PRO A 209 14.13 6.94 -8.24
C PRO A 209 14.29 5.43 -8.47
N GLU A 210 14.99 4.72 -7.60
CA GLU A 210 15.37 3.32 -7.80
C GLU A 210 14.79 2.44 -6.67
N ILE A 211 13.51 2.06 -6.82
CA ILE A 211 12.93 0.99 -6.01
C ILE A 211 13.01 -0.30 -6.80
N VAL A 212 13.61 -1.29 -6.17
CA VAL A 212 13.63 -2.68 -6.61
C VAL A 212 12.68 -3.43 -5.68
N PHE A 213 11.71 -4.14 -6.23
CA PHE A 213 10.63 -4.75 -5.43
C PHE A 213 11.00 -6.08 -4.79
N ASP A 214 12.16 -6.64 -5.12
CA ASP A 214 12.61 -7.99 -4.76
C ASP A 214 14.08 -8.03 -4.31
N ASP A 215 14.60 -6.93 -3.76
CA ASP A 215 15.98 -6.83 -3.26
C ASP A 215 16.10 -7.05 -1.74
N GLY A 216 14.99 -7.36 -1.08
CA GLY A 216 14.92 -7.54 0.38
C GLY A 216 15.03 -6.23 1.16
N VAL A 217 14.88 -5.08 0.49
CA VAL A 217 15.11 -3.76 1.09
C VAL A 217 13.87 -2.89 1.00
N PHE A 218 13.55 -2.21 2.09
CA PHE A 218 12.47 -1.23 2.20
C PHE A 218 13.02 0.18 2.37
N GLU A 219 12.30 1.18 1.83
CA GLU A 219 12.56 2.58 2.09
C GLU A 219 11.83 3.02 3.35
N VAL A 220 12.58 3.66 4.25
CA VAL A 220 12.07 4.22 5.50
C VAL A 220 12.13 5.73 5.43
N THR A 221 11.03 6.38 5.79
CA THR A 221 10.97 7.83 5.97
C THR A 221 10.33 8.13 7.31
N LEU A 222 11.02 8.94 8.13
CA LEU A 222 10.57 9.34 9.46
C LEU A 222 10.62 10.87 9.57
N ILE A 223 9.57 11.46 10.13
CA ILE A 223 9.48 12.90 10.32
C ILE A 223 9.46 13.19 11.82
N LYS A 224 10.48 13.94 12.29
CA LYS A 224 10.62 14.32 13.69
C LYS A 224 9.53 15.29 14.13
N THR A 225 9.21 15.23 15.40
CA THR A 225 8.32 16.19 16.05
C THR A 225 8.99 17.58 16.10
N PRO A 226 8.40 18.61 15.48
CA PRO A 226 8.94 19.96 15.60
C PRO A 226 8.69 20.52 17.01
N LYS A 227 9.74 21.00 17.67
CA LYS A 227 9.69 21.49 19.07
C LYS A 227 9.26 22.95 19.19
N ASN A 228 9.31 23.70 18.10
CA ASN A 228 8.97 25.14 18.05
C ASN A 228 8.56 25.55 16.62
N ALA A 229 8.11 26.81 16.49
CA ALA A 229 7.65 27.34 15.21
C ALA A 229 8.74 27.44 14.13
N ILE A 230 10.01 27.60 14.52
CA ILE A 230 11.14 27.64 13.58
C ILE A 230 11.33 26.26 12.97
N GLU A 231 11.39 25.23 13.79
CA GLU A 231 11.51 23.83 13.36
C GLU A 231 10.34 23.39 12.49
N LEU A 232 9.12 23.83 12.82
CA LEU A 232 7.94 23.56 12.00
C LEU A 232 8.06 24.23 10.62
N ASN A 233 8.57 25.47 10.54
CA ASN A 233 8.78 26.13 9.26
C ASN A 233 9.89 25.47 8.43
N GLU A 234 10.98 25.02 9.06
CA GLU A 234 12.03 24.23 8.40
C GLU A 234 11.46 22.93 7.82
N LEU A 235 10.66 22.20 8.60
CA LEU A 235 10.00 20.98 8.16
C LEU A 235 9.07 21.22 6.98
N LEU A 236 8.23 22.27 7.05
CA LEU A 236 7.34 22.65 5.95
C LEU A 236 8.12 22.99 4.68
N GLY A 237 9.20 23.74 4.82
CA GLY A 237 10.10 24.06 3.70
C GLY A 237 10.70 22.79 3.07
N ALA A 238 11.20 21.86 3.88
CA ALA A 238 11.76 20.59 3.41
C ALA A 238 10.71 19.74 2.66
N ILE A 239 9.50 19.65 3.20
CA ILE A 239 8.39 18.93 2.56
C ILE A 239 8.03 19.54 1.21
N VAL A 240 7.86 20.86 1.14
CA VAL A 240 7.50 21.58 -0.10
C VAL A 240 8.60 21.44 -1.16
N MET A 241 9.87 21.51 -0.74
CA MET A 241 11.02 21.37 -1.63
C MET A 241 11.40 19.92 -1.93
N LYS A 242 10.66 18.93 -1.37
CA LYS A 242 10.96 17.50 -1.48
C LYS A 242 12.37 17.13 -1.04
N GLN A 243 12.89 17.83 -0.05
CA GLN A 243 14.20 17.57 0.55
C GLN A 243 14.04 16.55 1.69
N LEU A 244 14.16 15.27 1.35
CA LEU A 244 14.02 14.16 2.30
C LEU A 244 15.23 14.02 3.24
N ASP A 245 16.37 14.52 2.83
CA ASP A 245 17.59 14.56 3.65
C ASP A 245 17.68 15.91 4.37
N SER A 246 16.92 16.05 5.44
CA SER A 246 16.93 17.25 6.28
C SER A 246 17.17 16.86 7.74
N LYS A 247 17.62 17.84 8.56
CA LYS A 247 17.80 17.65 10.01
C LYS A 247 16.53 17.21 10.74
N ARG A 248 15.36 17.30 10.07
CA ARG A 248 14.03 17.00 10.61
C ARG A 248 13.45 15.69 10.07
N MET A 249 14.16 15.05 9.16
CA MET A 249 13.70 13.82 8.53
C MET A 249 14.84 12.80 8.51
N TYR A 250 14.50 11.55 8.74
CA TYR A 250 15.37 10.42 8.41
C TYR A 250 14.83 9.76 7.14
N SER A 251 15.73 9.49 6.22
CA SER A 251 15.43 8.68 5.04
C SER A 251 16.57 7.71 4.83
N PHE A 252 16.27 6.41 4.85
CA PHE A 252 17.26 5.35 4.68
C PHE A 252 16.59 4.11 4.08
N LYS A 253 17.42 3.17 3.63
CA LYS A 253 17.00 1.84 3.20
C LYS A 253 17.46 0.81 4.22
N THR A 254 16.67 -0.24 4.43
CA THR A 254 17.00 -1.34 5.34
C THR A 254 16.30 -2.63 4.92
N GLY A 255 16.95 -3.77 5.15
CA GLY A 255 16.43 -5.11 4.92
C GLY A 255 16.19 -5.90 6.20
#